data_c1008aa0c89eaca77a2c5f9dad8989e8
#
_entry.id   c1008aa0c89eaca77a2c5f9dad8989e8
#
_cell.length_a   1.000
_cell.length_b   1.000
_cell.length_c   1.000
_cell.angle_alpha   90.00
_cell.angle_beta   90.00
_cell.angle_gamma   90.00
#
_symmetry.space_group_name_H-M   'P 1'
#
loop_
_entity.id
_entity.type
_entity.pdbx_description
1 polymer ?
#
loop_
_entity_poly.entity_id
_entity_poly.type
_entity_poly.pdbx_seq_one_letter_code
_entity_poly.pdbx_strand_id
1 'polypeptide(L)'
;MSFELIITSLVGLISGVISLCIDPKEKKNKVWKLVFLSLIILSAISTVYFGYQKENESKATEVKKNSQIKNLSDNLSLVNNQNDKLLGIVSKINVTVDTTREDIRNLLAQLGWSRENLNNPSQNKINQSLQASQSLRTISGNSDQRGAITVQYFPKNVDPAVVKSRLEALGISISTSASQRPGVPTNAIWFGSGVDIDTAKAVAYTLIGAGVELKMIRQFNNSQDRERIIQVGGDGECVNRPTLTVEKIRNIQEFPQQSAVINCQATF
;
A
#
# COMPACT_ATOMS: atom_id res chain seq x y z
N MET A 1 -16.87 -18.82 20.87
CA MET A 1 -17.33 -19.69 21.98
C MET A 1 -16.99 -21.11 21.58
N SER A 2 -16.13 -21.82 22.32
CA SER A 2 -15.71 -23.16 21.88
C SER A 2 -16.82 -24.18 22.18
N PHE A 3 -16.97 -25.14 21.28
CA PHE A 3 -17.95 -26.23 21.36
C PHE A 3 -17.87 -26.97 22.72
N GLU A 4 -16.69 -27.08 23.28
CA GLU A 4 -16.41 -27.69 24.58
C GLU A 4 -17.06 -26.94 25.77
N LEU A 5 -17.08 -25.60 25.74
CA LEU A 5 -17.77 -24.79 26.76
C LEU A 5 -19.28 -24.99 26.75
N ILE A 6 -19.85 -25.22 25.57
CA ILE A 6 -21.28 -25.49 25.42
C ILE A 6 -21.61 -26.87 26.00
N ILE A 7 -20.78 -27.88 25.71
CA ILE A 7 -21.01 -29.25 26.22
C ILE A 7 -20.89 -29.30 27.75
N THR A 8 -19.86 -28.69 28.34
CA THR A 8 -19.68 -28.70 29.81
C THR A 8 -20.78 -27.94 30.53
N SER A 9 -21.25 -26.82 29.95
CA SER A 9 -22.38 -26.07 30.47
C SER A 9 -23.70 -26.87 30.40
N LEU A 10 -23.92 -27.59 29.29
CA LEU A 10 -25.11 -28.40 29.05
C LEU A 10 -25.15 -29.61 30.00
N VAL A 11 -24.03 -30.27 30.22
CA VAL A 11 -23.92 -31.40 31.19
C VAL A 11 -24.16 -30.90 32.61
N GLY A 12 -23.68 -29.73 33.00
CA GLY A 12 -23.92 -29.13 34.30
C GLY A 12 -25.41 -28.80 34.52
N LEU A 13 -26.09 -28.26 33.49
CA LEU A 13 -27.52 -27.93 33.53
C LEU A 13 -28.38 -29.17 33.61
N ILE A 14 -28.13 -30.20 32.82
CA ILE A 14 -28.87 -31.49 32.85
C ILE A 14 -28.70 -32.17 34.21
N SER A 15 -27.47 -32.20 34.76
CA SER A 15 -27.20 -32.76 36.07
C SER A 15 -27.96 -32.02 37.20
N GLY A 16 -28.05 -30.69 37.11
CA GLY A 16 -28.80 -29.86 38.05
C GLY A 16 -30.30 -30.14 38.01
N VAL A 17 -30.88 -30.25 36.83
CA VAL A 17 -32.33 -30.53 36.66
C VAL A 17 -32.68 -31.92 37.16
N ILE A 18 -31.90 -32.93 36.85
CA ILE A 18 -32.11 -34.32 37.34
C ILE A 18 -31.98 -34.38 38.87
N SER A 19 -31.03 -33.64 39.46
CA SER A 19 -30.87 -33.58 40.93
C SER A 19 -32.11 -33.00 41.65
N LEU A 20 -32.81 -32.07 41.01
CA LEU A 20 -34.07 -31.48 41.54
C LEU A 20 -35.27 -32.45 41.49
N CYS A 21 -35.27 -33.37 40.52
CA CYS A 21 -36.39 -34.31 40.29
C CYS A 21 -36.33 -35.59 41.17
N ILE A 22 -35.22 -35.83 41.91
CA ILE A 22 -35.02 -37.03 42.69
C ILE A 22 -35.52 -36.82 44.14
N ASP A 23 -36.58 -37.57 44.55
CA ASP A 23 -37.18 -37.49 45.88
C ASP A 23 -36.14 -37.91 46.97
N PRO A 24 -35.94 -37.09 48.05
CA PRO A 24 -34.94 -37.34 49.07
C PRO A 24 -35.22 -38.48 50.01
N LYS A 25 -36.44 -39.04 50.01
CA LYS A 25 -36.87 -40.03 51.05
C LYS A 25 -36.49 -41.47 50.73
N GLU A 26 -36.15 -41.84 49.52
CA GLU A 26 -35.75 -43.20 49.17
C GLU A 26 -34.24 -43.47 49.35
N LYS A 27 -33.90 -44.53 50.09
CA LYS A 27 -32.50 -44.92 50.33
C LYS A 27 -31.68 -45.19 49.05
N LYS A 28 -32.35 -45.67 48.01
CA LYS A 28 -31.75 -45.93 46.68
C LYS A 28 -31.28 -44.63 46.00
N ASN A 29 -31.89 -43.51 46.33
CA ASN A 29 -31.60 -42.20 45.71
C ASN A 29 -30.29 -41.54 46.27
N LYS A 30 -29.77 -42.00 47.43
CA LYS A 30 -28.53 -41.45 47.97
C LYS A 30 -27.32 -41.71 47.09
N VAL A 31 -27.22 -42.88 46.46
CA VAL A 31 -26.12 -43.23 45.57
C VAL A 31 -26.18 -42.38 44.30
N TRP A 32 -27.35 -42.19 43.73
CA TRP A 32 -27.54 -41.36 42.56
C TRP A 32 -27.22 -39.87 42.82
N LYS A 33 -27.55 -39.35 44.00
CA LYS A 33 -27.13 -37.98 44.39
C LYS A 33 -25.62 -37.81 44.46
N LEU A 34 -24.92 -38.82 45.02
CA LEU A 34 -23.46 -38.81 45.05
C LEU A 34 -22.84 -38.85 43.62
N VAL A 35 -23.41 -39.66 42.72
CA VAL A 35 -22.95 -39.73 41.33
C VAL A 35 -23.18 -38.39 40.62
N PHE A 36 -24.34 -37.74 40.77
CA PHE A 36 -24.59 -36.43 40.16
C PHE A 36 -23.71 -35.33 40.79
N LEU A 37 -23.48 -35.36 42.10
CA LEU A 37 -22.56 -34.39 42.73
C LEU A 37 -21.15 -34.54 42.19
N SER A 38 -20.66 -35.77 41.99
CA SER A 38 -19.33 -36.02 41.41
C SER A 38 -19.26 -35.56 39.98
N LEU A 39 -20.32 -35.72 39.16
CA LEU A 39 -20.39 -35.22 37.78
C LEU A 39 -20.34 -33.69 37.70
N ILE A 40 -21.05 -33.01 38.61
CA ILE A 40 -21.05 -31.54 38.69
C ILE A 40 -19.62 -31.03 39.04
N ILE A 41 -18.98 -31.65 40.01
CA ILE A 41 -17.62 -31.30 40.43
C ILE A 41 -16.63 -31.54 39.28
N LEU A 42 -16.76 -32.66 38.57
CA LEU A 42 -15.88 -32.99 37.43
C LEU A 42 -16.07 -32.00 36.27
N SER A 43 -17.31 -31.60 36.00
CA SER A 43 -17.65 -30.56 35.00
C SER A 43 -17.06 -29.21 35.38
N ALA A 44 -17.14 -28.80 36.63
CA ALA A 44 -16.56 -27.55 37.10
C ALA A 44 -15.02 -27.56 37.00
N ILE A 45 -14.36 -28.64 37.41
CA ILE A 45 -12.89 -28.79 37.28
C ILE A 45 -12.47 -28.73 35.81
N SER A 46 -13.20 -29.43 34.93
CA SER A 46 -12.94 -29.40 33.48
C SER A 46 -13.03 -28.00 32.91
N THR A 47 -14.08 -27.26 33.28
CA THR A 47 -14.28 -25.87 32.78
C THR A 47 -13.12 -24.94 33.19
N VAL A 48 -12.67 -25.05 34.44
CA VAL A 48 -11.52 -24.28 34.95
C VAL A 48 -10.23 -24.67 34.23
N TYR A 49 -10.00 -25.96 34.03
CA TYR A 49 -8.80 -26.46 33.35
C TYR A 49 -8.72 -26.00 31.91
N PHE A 50 -9.79 -26.11 31.13
CA PHE A 50 -9.83 -25.63 29.76
C PHE A 50 -9.77 -24.11 29.66
N GLY A 51 -10.35 -23.39 30.60
CA GLY A 51 -10.22 -21.93 30.71
C GLY A 51 -8.76 -21.51 30.88
N TYR A 52 -8.04 -22.19 31.76
CA TYR A 52 -6.62 -21.94 32.03
C TYR A 52 -5.72 -22.27 30.83
N GLN A 53 -5.96 -23.40 30.16
CA GLN A 53 -5.22 -23.73 28.92
C GLN A 53 -5.42 -22.69 27.83
N LYS A 54 -6.64 -22.25 27.61
CA LYS A 54 -6.97 -21.25 26.57
C LYS A 54 -6.33 -19.89 26.86
N GLU A 55 -6.27 -19.50 28.12
CA GLU A 55 -5.60 -18.27 28.53
C GLU A 55 -4.08 -18.34 28.28
N ASN A 56 -3.46 -19.47 28.55
CA ASN A 56 -2.04 -19.67 28.30
C ASN A 56 -1.71 -19.69 26.80
N GLU A 57 -2.54 -20.32 25.97
CA GLU A 57 -2.38 -20.30 24.51
C GLU A 57 -2.58 -18.88 23.93
N SER A 58 -3.54 -18.12 24.47
CA SER A 58 -3.77 -16.74 24.08
C SER A 58 -2.55 -15.86 24.41
N LYS A 59 -2.01 -15.98 25.63
CA LYS A 59 -0.78 -15.26 26.04
C LYS A 59 0.43 -15.61 25.18
N ALA A 60 0.62 -16.91 24.89
CA ALA A 60 1.72 -17.36 24.03
C ALA A 60 1.59 -16.81 22.59
N THR A 61 0.36 -16.74 22.07
CA THR A 61 0.08 -16.18 20.76
C THR A 61 0.31 -14.67 20.72
N GLU A 62 -0.08 -13.97 21.77
CA GLU A 62 0.12 -12.53 21.90
C GLU A 62 1.62 -12.17 22.00
N VAL A 63 2.41 -12.90 22.78
CA VAL A 63 3.86 -12.74 22.85
C VAL A 63 4.50 -12.97 21.47
N LYS A 64 4.06 -14.00 20.74
CA LYS A 64 4.54 -14.27 19.38
C LYS A 64 4.20 -13.14 18.40
N LYS A 65 2.97 -12.61 18.43
CA LYS A 65 2.57 -11.47 17.62
C LYS A 65 3.38 -10.22 17.95
N ASN A 66 3.56 -9.93 19.23
CA ASN A 66 4.32 -8.75 19.66
C ASN A 66 5.79 -8.83 19.24
N SER A 67 6.41 -10.03 19.30
CA SER A 67 7.77 -10.22 18.79
C SER A 67 7.86 -10.06 17.27
N GLN A 68 6.87 -10.53 16.51
CA GLN A 68 6.81 -10.33 15.07
C GLN A 68 6.63 -8.84 14.71
N ILE A 69 5.75 -8.13 15.40
CA ILE A 69 5.54 -6.68 15.21
C ILE A 69 6.84 -5.92 15.49
N LYS A 70 7.55 -6.27 16.58
CA LYS A 70 8.83 -5.66 16.90
C LYS A 70 9.86 -5.91 15.80
N ASN A 71 10.02 -7.15 15.35
CA ASN A 71 10.95 -7.49 14.27
C ASN A 71 10.63 -6.77 12.95
N LEU A 72 9.33 -6.65 12.62
CA LEU A 72 8.91 -5.87 11.45
C LEU A 72 9.25 -4.39 11.60
N SER A 73 9.02 -3.82 12.78
CA SER A 73 9.35 -2.42 13.08
C SER A 73 10.85 -2.15 12.97
N ASP A 74 11.67 -3.07 13.52
CA ASP A 74 13.13 -2.95 13.46
C ASP A 74 13.64 -3.06 12.01
N ASN A 75 13.08 -3.99 11.23
CA ASN A 75 13.40 -4.12 9.80
C ASN A 75 12.97 -2.89 9.00
N LEU A 76 11.80 -2.33 9.29
CA LEU A 76 11.32 -1.11 8.64
C LEU A 76 12.25 0.08 8.95
N SER A 77 12.69 0.21 10.19
CA SER A 77 13.66 1.22 10.60
C SER A 77 15.00 1.05 9.87
N LEU A 78 15.48 -0.19 9.73
CA LEU A 78 16.71 -0.50 9.00
C LEU A 78 16.59 -0.11 7.52
N VAL A 79 15.49 -0.48 6.86
CA VAL A 79 15.23 -0.14 5.46
C VAL A 79 15.14 1.36 5.27
N ASN A 80 14.48 2.08 6.19
CA ASN A 80 14.41 3.54 6.12
C ASN A 80 15.79 4.18 6.25
N ASN A 81 16.63 3.70 7.17
CA ASN A 81 18.00 4.19 7.33
C ASN A 81 18.87 3.90 6.09
N GLN A 82 18.73 2.72 5.48
CA GLN A 82 19.42 2.39 4.23
C GLN A 82 18.96 3.30 3.07
N ASN A 83 17.67 3.58 2.98
CA ASN A 83 17.13 4.50 1.99
C ASN A 83 17.66 5.92 2.19
N ASP A 84 17.78 6.40 3.42
CA ASP A 84 18.33 7.72 3.70
C ASP A 84 19.81 7.81 3.34
N LYS A 85 20.58 6.75 3.58
CA LYS A 85 21.98 6.64 3.12
C LYS A 85 22.07 6.66 1.60
N LEU A 86 21.21 5.91 0.91
CA LEU A 86 21.16 5.91 -0.55
C LEU A 86 20.82 7.28 -1.12
N LEU A 87 19.86 7.99 -0.52
CA LEU A 87 19.54 9.35 -0.91
C LEU A 87 20.72 10.32 -0.68
N GLY A 88 21.42 10.15 0.42
CA GLY A 88 22.65 10.92 0.69
C GLY A 88 23.74 10.66 -0.35
N ILE A 89 23.92 9.40 -0.79
CA ILE A 89 24.85 9.04 -1.85
C ILE A 89 24.43 9.65 -3.18
N VAL A 90 23.15 9.51 -3.55
CA VAL A 90 22.62 10.09 -4.79
C VAL A 90 22.77 11.61 -4.81
N SER A 91 22.51 12.27 -3.68
CA SER A 91 22.72 13.71 -3.55
C SER A 91 24.20 14.09 -3.75
N LYS A 92 25.14 13.35 -3.16
CA LYS A 92 26.58 13.58 -3.35
C LYS A 92 27.00 13.34 -4.79
N ILE A 93 26.53 12.27 -5.43
CA ILE A 93 26.80 12.00 -6.85
C ILE A 93 26.29 13.15 -7.70
N ASN A 94 25.09 13.65 -7.40
CA ASN A 94 24.51 14.77 -8.13
C ASN A 94 25.36 16.04 -8.04
N VAL A 95 25.82 16.38 -6.83
CA VAL A 95 26.75 17.50 -6.62
C VAL A 95 28.06 17.29 -7.38
N THR A 96 28.62 16.07 -7.36
CA THR A 96 29.86 15.75 -8.08
C THR A 96 29.66 15.86 -9.59
N VAL A 97 28.53 15.38 -10.11
CA VAL A 97 28.20 15.51 -11.53
C VAL A 97 28.05 16.97 -11.94
N ASP A 98 27.44 17.81 -11.10
CA ASP A 98 27.27 19.23 -11.36
C ASP A 98 28.63 19.97 -11.37
N THR A 99 29.52 19.66 -10.42
CA THR A 99 30.88 20.24 -10.41
C THR A 99 31.68 19.79 -11.62
N THR A 100 31.67 18.51 -11.95
CA THR A 100 32.37 17.98 -13.14
C THR A 100 31.83 18.61 -14.42
N ARG A 101 30.54 18.83 -14.51
CA ARG A 101 29.86 19.48 -15.63
C ARG A 101 30.27 20.95 -15.76
N GLU A 102 30.39 21.67 -14.65
CA GLU A 102 30.86 23.06 -14.66
C GLU A 102 32.32 23.12 -15.08
N ASP A 103 33.14 22.20 -14.63
CA ASP A 103 34.53 22.09 -15.05
C ASP A 103 34.63 21.81 -16.55
N ILE A 104 33.79 20.89 -17.08
CA ILE A 104 33.74 20.62 -18.54
C ILE A 104 33.28 21.87 -19.31
N ARG A 105 32.26 22.58 -18.79
CA ARG A 105 31.80 23.84 -19.41
C ARG A 105 32.89 24.89 -19.44
N ASN A 106 33.65 25.02 -18.39
CA ASN A 106 34.73 25.96 -18.30
C ASN A 106 35.87 25.60 -19.29
N LEU A 107 36.17 24.31 -19.40
CA LEU A 107 37.13 23.80 -20.40
C LEU A 107 36.63 24.05 -21.84
N LEU A 108 35.36 23.77 -22.14
CA LEU A 108 34.77 24.03 -23.45
C LEU A 108 34.71 25.52 -23.78
N ALA A 109 34.43 26.36 -22.79
CA ALA A 109 34.47 27.83 -22.96
C ALA A 109 35.90 28.31 -23.26
N GLN A 110 36.94 27.73 -22.63
CA GLN A 110 38.35 28.01 -22.92
C GLN A 110 38.73 27.56 -24.34
N LEU A 111 38.07 26.52 -24.86
CA LEU A 111 38.24 26.03 -26.23
C LEU A 111 37.40 26.80 -27.26
N GLY A 112 36.69 27.87 -26.86
CA GLY A 112 35.88 28.70 -27.75
C GLY A 112 34.51 28.10 -28.12
N TRP A 113 34.03 27.10 -27.37
CA TRP A 113 32.73 26.48 -27.62
C TRP A 113 31.62 27.26 -26.89
N SER A 114 30.56 27.59 -27.61
CA SER A 114 29.47 28.42 -27.08
C SER A 114 28.62 27.69 -26.05
N ARG A 115 28.23 28.43 -25.00
CA ARG A 115 27.49 28.01 -23.80
C ARG A 115 26.06 27.54 -24.09
N GLU A 116 25.49 27.87 -25.23
CA GLU A 116 24.04 27.70 -25.53
C GLU A 116 23.60 26.25 -25.74
N ASN A 117 24.53 25.32 -26.03
CA ASN A 117 24.17 23.92 -26.31
C ASN A 117 24.21 22.97 -25.11
N LEU A 118 24.47 23.47 -23.91
CA LEU A 118 24.65 22.62 -22.71
C LEU A 118 23.49 22.67 -21.72
N ASN A 119 22.35 23.22 -22.09
CA ASN A 119 21.12 23.11 -21.28
C ASN A 119 20.62 21.67 -21.27
N ASN A 120 20.97 20.95 -20.19
CA ASN A 120 20.78 19.52 -20.11
C ASN A 120 19.44 19.17 -19.45
N PRO A 121 18.49 18.60 -20.20
CA PRO A 121 17.20 18.14 -19.65
C PRO A 121 17.34 17.02 -18.61
N SER A 122 18.51 16.37 -18.53
CA SER A 122 18.76 15.26 -17.60
C SER A 122 18.75 15.67 -16.15
N GLN A 123 19.24 16.89 -15.81
CA GLN A 123 19.29 17.36 -14.42
C GLN A 123 17.90 17.60 -13.83
N ASN A 124 16.99 18.17 -14.63
CA ASN A 124 15.60 18.37 -14.19
C ASN A 124 14.90 17.02 -13.93
N LYS A 125 15.20 16.00 -14.74
CA LYS A 125 14.64 14.65 -14.52
C LYS A 125 15.13 14.02 -13.22
N ILE A 126 16.42 14.15 -12.91
CA ILE A 126 17.00 13.63 -11.67
C ILE A 126 16.39 14.35 -10.46
N ASN A 127 16.30 15.67 -10.48
CA ASN A 127 15.71 16.45 -9.40
C ASN A 127 14.22 16.11 -9.18
N GLN A 128 13.47 15.98 -10.25
CA GLN A 128 12.06 15.56 -10.17
C GLN A 128 11.91 14.14 -9.63
N SER A 129 12.78 13.21 -10.02
CA SER A 129 12.76 11.83 -9.50
C SER A 129 13.06 11.78 -7.99
N LEU A 130 14.01 12.58 -7.50
CA LEU A 130 14.29 12.71 -6.07
C LEU A 130 13.12 13.31 -5.28
N GLN A 131 12.55 14.41 -5.78
CA GLN A 131 11.38 15.04 -5.17
C GLN A 131 10.16 14.12 -5.16
N ALA A 132 9.94 13.36 -6.24
CA ALA A 132 8.88 12.36 -6.33
C ALA A 132 9.04 11.27 -5.27
N SER A 133 10.26 10.75 -5.09
CA SER A 133 10.56 9.75 -4.07
C SER A 133 10.34 10.27 -2.64
N GLN A 134 10.67 11.52 -2.37
CA GLN A 134 10.40 12.17 -1.08
C GLN A 134 8.89 12.36 -0.85
N SER A 135 8.17 12.85 -1.85
CA SER A 135 6.72 13.05 -1.77
C SER A 135 5.95 11.74 -1.60
N LEU A 136 6.42 10.65 -2.23
CA LEU A 136 5.85 9.32 -2.05
C LEU A 136 5.94 8.83 -0.59
N ARG A 137 7.03 9.13 0.10
CA ARG A 137 7.21 8.78 1.51
C ARG A 137 6.19 9.45 2.44
N THR A 138 5.82 10.70 2.15
CA THR A 138 4.86 11.44 2.97
C THR A 138 3.42 10.91 2.83
N ILE A 139 3.10 10.29 1.69
CA ILE A 139 1.76 9.73 1.40
C ILE A 139 1.65 8.26 1.87
N SER A 140 2.74 7.60 2.19
CA SER A 140 2.80 6.15 2.43
C SER A 140 2.00 5.66 3.66
N GLY A 141 1.39 6.56 4.46
CA GLY A 141 0.74 6.24 5.73
C GLY A 141 -0.59 5.48 5.66
N ASN A 142 -1.30 5.47 4.54
CA ASN A 142 -2.65 4.87 4.43
C ASN A 142 -2.65 3.62 3.53
N SER A 143 -2.02 2.53 3.99
CA SER A 143 -1.93 1.28 3.20
C SER A 143 -3.25 0.50 3.09
N ASP A 144 -4.16 0.64 4.06
CA ASP A 144 -5.34 -0.23 4.17
C ASP A 144 -6.38 -0.02 3.05
N GLN A 145 -6.46 1.16 2.47
CA GLN A 145 -7.39 1.44 1.37
C GLN A 145 -6.85 1.01 0.00
N ARG A 146 -5.54 0.81 -0.14
CA ARG A 146 -4.88 0.48 -1.41
C ARG A 146 -5.16 -0.94 -1.88
N GLY A 147 -5.45 -1.87 -0.98
CA GLY A 147 -5.72 -3.27 -1.32
C GLY A 147 -6.94 -3.51 -2.21
N ALA A 148 -7.86 -2.54 -2.29
CA ALA A 148 -9.06 -2.62 -3.12
C ALA A 148 -8.90 -1.97 -4.50
N ILE A 149 -7.75 -1.33 -4.78
CA ILE A 149 -7.49 -0.59 -6.01
C ILE A 149 -6.62 -1.46 -6.93
N THR A 150 -6.90 -1.43 -8.23
CA THR A 150 -6.10 -2.10 -9.25
C THR A 150 -5.50 -1.08 -10.20
N VAL A 151 -4.17 -1.14 -10.39
CA VAL A 151 -3.47 -0.38 -11.43
C VAL A 151 -3.43 -1.21 -12.71
N GLN A 152 -4.07 -0.72 -13.76
CA GLN A 152 -3.94 -1.26 -15.12
C GLN A 152 -2.80 -0.55 -15.84
N TYR A 153 -1.69 -1.23 -16.03
CA TYR A 153 -0.53 -0.69 -16.72
C TYR A 153 -0.44 -1.27 -18.14
N PHE A 154 -0.28 -0.39 -19.12
CA PHE A 154 -0.11 -0.74 -20.53
C PHE A 154 1.35 -0.45 -20.95
N PRO A 155 2.27 -1.41 -20.72
CA PRO A 155 3.69 -1.20 -20.96
C PRO A 155 3.97 -0.88 -22.43
N LYS A 156 4.94 0.00 -22.65
CA LYS A 156 5.43 0.41 -23.96
C LYS A 156 6.91 0.02 -24.09
N ASN A 157 7.34 -0.22 -25.31
CA ASN A 157 8.76 -0.52 -25.57
C ASN A 157 9.70 0.66 -25.23
N VAL A 158 9.14 1.86 -25.21
CA VAL A 158 9.86 3.12 -24.92
C VAL A 158 9.82 3.49 -23.43
N ASP A 159 9.02 2.79 -22.63
CA ASP A 159 8.92 3.05 -21.18
C ASP A 159 10.21 2.57 -20.47
N PRO A 160 10.63 3.26 -19.39
CA PRO A 160 11.70 2.75 -18.54
C PRO A 160 11.37 1.35 -17.99
N ALA A 161 12.32 0.43 -18.07
CA ALA A 161 12.12 -0.97 -17.65
C ALA A 161 11.71 -1.12 -16.17
N VAL A 162 12.01 -0.12 -15.34
CA VAL A 162 11.72 -0.12 -13.90
C VAL A 162 10.29 0.30 -13.55
N VAL A 163 9.47 0.76 -14.51
CA VAL A 163 8.12 1.27 -14.24
C VAL A 163 7.25 0.21 -13.55
N LYS A 164 7.20 -0.99 -14.12
CA LYS A 164 6.38 -2.09 -13.59
C LYS A 164 6.78 -2.43 -12.14
N SER A 165 8.05 -2.70 -11.90
CA SER A 165 8.56 -3.09 -10.58
C SER A 165 8.34 -2.00 -9.52
N ARG A 166 8.44 -0.72 -9.90
CA ARG A 166 8.15 0.39 -8.99
C ARG A 166 6.67 0.54 -8.66
N LEU A 167 5.80 0.29 -9.63
CA LEU A 167 4.35 0.25 -9.37
C LEU A 167 4.00 -0.93 -8.43
N GLU A 168 4.58 -2.11 -8.65
CA GLU A 168 4.42 -3.28 -7.78
C GLU A 168 4.85 -2.99 -6.33
N ALA A 169 5.91 -2.22 -6.16
CA ALA A 169 6.41 -1.82 -4.84
C ALA A 169 5.44 -0.91 -4.04
N LEU A 170 4.40 -0.35 -4.68
CA LEU A 170 3.35 0.40 -3.97
C LEU A 170 2.41 -0.48 -3.13
N GLY A 171 2.47 -1.79 -3.27
CA GLY A 171 1.54 -2.71 -2.62
C GLY A 171 0.11 -2.66 -3.18
N ILE A 172 -0.07 -2.13 -4.40
CA ILE A 172 -1.34 -2.08 -5.12
C ILE A 172 -1.37 -3.24 -6.12
N SER A 173 -2.54 -3.86 -6.33
CA SER A 173 -2.71 -4.89 -7.33
C SER A 173 -2.43 -4.34 -8.74
N ILE A 174 -1.58 -5.03 -9.52
CA ILE A 174 -1.24 -4.58 -10.88
C ILE A 174 -1.73 -5.60 -11.89
N SER A 175 -2.46 -5.10 -12.88
CA SER A 175 -2.82 -5.81 -14.10
C SER A 175 -2.07 -5.20 -15.28
N THR A 176 -1.42 -6.03 -16.08
CA THR A 176 -0.73 -5.58 -17.30
C THR A 176 -1.48 -6.07 -18.53
N SER A 177 -1.68 -5.18 -19.49
CA SER A 177 -2.31 -5.51 -20.77
C SER A 177 -1.49 -4.97 -21.94
N ALA A 178 -1.58 -5.63 -23.08
CA ALA A 178 -0.90 -5.16 -24.28
C ALA A 178 -1.39 -3.75 -24.66
N SER A 179 -0.47 -2.89 -25.04
CA SER A 179 -0.81 -1.54 -25.46
C SER A 179 -1.35 -1.53 -26.89
N GLN A 180 -2.49 -0.85 -27.09
CA GLN A 180 -3.03 -0.59 -28.43
C GLN A 180 -2.23 0.47 -29.21
N ARG A 181 -1.39 1.25 -28.52
CA ARG A 181 -0.57 2.34 -29.11
C ARG A 181 0.88 2.21 -28.64
N PRO A 182 1.64 1.24 -29.14
CA PRO A 182 3.00 0.93 -28.64
C PRO A 182 4.00 2.07 -28.85
N GLY A 183 3.77 2.95 -29.83
CA GLY A 183 4.68 4.08 -30.14
C GLY A 183 4.46 5.33 -29.28
N VAL A 184 3.38 5.39 -28.49
CA VAL A 184 3.13 6.53 -27.59
C VAL A 184 3.65 6.19 -26.21
N PRO A 185 4.67 6.91 -25.67
CA PRO A 185 5.19 6.63 -24.35
C PRO A 185 4.12 6.80 -23.28
N THR A 186 4.26 6.12 -22.16
CA THR A 186 3.41 6.33 -20.98
C THR A 186 3.55 7.79 -20.53
N ASN A 187 2.45 8.53 -20.52
CA ASN A 187 2.43 9.95 -20.18
C ASN A 187 1.16 10.39 -19.44
N ALA A 188 0.25 9.45 -19.16
CA ALA A 188 -1.07 9.77 -18.62
C ALA A 188 -1.54 8.76 -17.56
N ILE A 189 -2.31 9.28 -16.61
CA ILE A 189 -3.02 8.50 -15.58
C ILE A 189 -4.51 8.84 -15.70
N TRP A 190 -5.34 7.80 -15.70
CA TRP A 190 -6.80 7.90 -15.53
C TRP A 190 -7.17 7.12 -14.29
N PHE A 191 -8.07 7.62 -13.46
CA PHE A 191 -8.47 6.94 -12.22
C PHE A 191 -9.99 7.02 -12.01
N GLY A 192 -10.53 6.04 -11.29
CA GLY A 192 -11.95 5.94 -10.98
C GLY A 192 -12.37 6.83 -9.82
N SER A 193 -13.69 7.05 -9.69
CA SER A 193 -14.27 7.89 -8.63
C SER A 193 -14.04 7.37 -7.21
N GLY A 194 -13.82 6.07 -7.05
CA GLY A 194 -13.50 5.43 -5.77
C GLY A 194 -12.01 5.39 -5.43
N VAL A 195 -11.16 6.01 -6.25
CA VAL A 195 -9.73 6.16 -5.98
C VAL A 195 -9.50 7.47 -5.24
N ASP A 196 -8.92 7.40 -4.04
CA ASP A 196 -8.55 8.60 -3.30
C ASP A 196 -7.39 9.35 -3.98
N ILE A 197 -7.36 10.65 -3.70
CA ILE A 197 -6.40 11.58 -4.31
C ILE A 197 -4.94 11.21 -3.98
N ASP A 198 -4.69 10.72 -2.77
CA ASP A 198 -3.34 10.39 -2.32
C ASP A 198 -2.83 9.12 -3.00
N THR A 199 -3.69 8.14 -3.25
CA THR A 199 -3.34 6.96 -4.05
C THR A 199 -3.04 7.34 -5.50
N ALA A 200 -3.83 8.22 -6.12
CA ALA A 200 -3.55 8.70 -7.47
C ALA A 200 -2.21 9.49 -7.52
N LYS A 201 -1.93 10.34 -6.53
CA LYS A 201 -0.64 11.02 -6.38
C LYS A 201 0.52 10.05 -6.16
N ALA A 202 0.33 8.99 -5.36
CA ALA A 202 1.36 7.97 -5.13
C ALA A 202 1.77 7.28 -6.44
N VAL A 203 0.79 6.91 -7.27
CA VAL A 203 1.06 6.37 -8.61
C VAL A 203 1.79 7.37 -9.49
N ALA A 204 1.38 8.65 -9.48
CA ALA A 204 2.01 9.71 -10.26
C ALA A 204 3.48 9.92 -9.84
N TYR A 205 3.76 10.00 -8.54
CA TYR A 205 5.13 10.13 -8.05
C TYR A 205 5.99 8.90 -8.38
N THR A 206 5.40 7.70 -8.33
CA THR A 206 6.09 6.47 -8.71
C THR A 206 6.49 6.49 -10.17
N LEU A 207 5.62 6.96 -11.07
CA LEU A 207 5.92 7.09 -12.49
C LEU A 207 7.02 8.13 -12.76
N ILE A 208 6.92 9.32 -12.14
CA ILE A 208 7.97 10.35 -12.26
C ILE A 208 9.28 9.83 -11.69
N GLY A 209 9.25 9.16 -10.54
CA GLY A 209 10.41 8.51 -9.94
C GLY A 209 11.04 7.42 -10.83
N ALA A 210 10.24 6.77 -11.66
CA ALA A 210 10.70 5.82 -12.66
C ALA A 210 11.23 6.47 -13.95
N GLY A 211 11.18 7.80 -14.07
CA GLY A 211 11.64 8.54 -15.24
C GLY A 211 10.58 8.77 -16.32
N VAL A 212 9.31 8.49 -16.02
CA VAL A 212 8.20 8.77 -16.94
C VAL A 212 7.89 10.27 -16.98
N GLU A 213 7.75 10.83 -18.17
CA GLU A 213 7.31 12.20 -18.39
C GLU A 213 5.79 12.30 -18.32
N LEU A 214 5.27 12.31 -17.11
CA LEU A 214 3.82 12.40 -16.89
C LEU A 214 3.29 13.77 -17.34
N LYS A 215 2.23 13.77 -18.13
CA LYS A 215 1.65 14.99 -18.73
C LYS A 215 0.19 15.19 -18.36
N MET A 216 -0.47 14.15 -17.87
CA MET A 216 -1.88 14.21 -17.51
C MET A 216 -2.22 13.28 -16.35
N ILE A 217 -3.07 13.77 -15.45
CA ILE A 217 -3.78 12.98 -14.45
C ILE A 217 -5.24 13.42 -14.50
N ARG A 218 -6.16 12.49 -14.71
CA ARG A 218 -7.59 12.81 -14.73
C ARG A 218 -8.46 11.67 -14.25
N GLN A 219 -9.65 12.00 -13.78
CA GLN A 219 -10.67 11.02 -13.45
C GLN A 219 -11.36 10.49 -14.72
N PHE A 220 -11.80 9.22 -14.71
CA PHE A 220 -12.61 8.66 -15.79
C PHE A 220 -13.97 9.37 -15.91
N ASN A 221 -14.45 9.54 -17.12
CA ASN A 221 -15.84 9.90 -17.36
C ASN A 221 -16.74 8.71 -17.09
N ASN A 222 -17.65 8.82 -16.12
CA ASN A 222 -18.78 7.93 -15.88
C ASN A 222 -18.54 6.44 -16.23
N SER A 223 -17.80 5.73 -15.41
CA SER A 223 -17.79 4.28 -15.54
C SER A 223 -17.84 3.64 -14.15
N GLN A 224 -19.01 3.19 -13.75
CA GLN A 224 -19.21 2.37 -12.54
C GLN A 224 -18.26 1.16 -12.54
N ASP A 225 -17.96 0.60 -13.71
CA ASP A 225 -17.06 -0.56 -13.85
C ASP A 225 -15.58 -0.26 -13.58
N ARG A 226 -15.19 1.04 -13.48
CA ARG A 226 -13.80 1.49 -13.27
C ARG A 226 -13.60 2.30 -12.01
N GLU A 227 -14.52 2.21 -11.08
CA GLU A 227 -14.53 3.04 -9.88
C GLU A 227 -13.22 2.90 -9.09
N ARG A 228 -12.65 1.68 -8.99
CA ARG A 228 -11.43 1.37 -8.25
C ARG A 228 -10.24 1.03 -9.14
N ILE A 229 -10.21 1.58 -10.34
CA ILE A 229 -9.15 1.33 -11.31
C ILE A 229 -8.32 2.60 -11.49
N ILE A 230 -7.00 2.44 -11.53
CA ILE A 230 -6.05 3.44 -12.01
C ILE A 230 -5.46 2.89 -13.30
N GLN A 231 -5.71 3.55 -14.41
CA GLN A 231 -5.14 3.21 -15.70
C GLN A 231 -3.88 4.05 -15.96
N VAL A 232 -2.78 3.38 -16.29
CA VAL A 232 -1.50 4.01 -16.62
C VAL A 232 -1.15 3.68 -18.07
N GLY A 233 -1.01 4.70 -18.90
CA GLY A 233 -0.78 4.48 -20.33
C GLY A 233 -0.37 5.73 -21.08
N GLY A 234 -0.38 5.64 -22.42
CA GLY A 234 -0.02 6.73 -23.33
C GLY A 234 -1.26 7.43 -23.91
N ASP A 235 -1.28 8.76 -23.84
CA ASP A 235 -2.24 9.60 -24.52
C ASP A 235 -1.55 10.37 -25.66
N GLY A 236 -1.95 10.09 -26.89
CA GLY A 236 -1.37 10.72 -28.09
C GLY A 236 -1.64 12.21 -28.19
N GLU A 237 -2.77 12.68 -27.66
CA GLU A 237 -3.15 14.10 -27.68
C GLU A 237 -2.31 14.92 -26.68
N CYS A 238 -1.77 14.24 -25.64
CA CYS A 238 -0.98 14.89 -24.62
C CYS A 238 0.53 14.89 -24.89
N VAL A 239 1.00 14.29 -25.97
CA VAL A 239 2.45 14.15 -26.26
C VAL A 239 3.20 15.48 -26.22
N ASN A 240 2.62 16.54 -26.79
CA ASN A 240 3.24 17.86 -26.88
C ASN A 240 3.01 18.77 -25.66
N ARG A 241 2.43 18.23 -24.58
CA ARG A 241 2.18 19.03 -23.39
C ARG A 241 3.39 19.12 -22.47
N PRO A 242 3.46 20.20 -21.67
CA PRO A 242 4.47 20.28 -20.64
C PRO A 242 4.32 19.14 -19.63
N THR A 243 5.42 18.62 -19.18
CA THR A 243 5.48 17.58 -18.14
C THR A 243 4.96 18.13 -16.82
N LEU A 244 4.15 17.34 -16.12
CA LEU A 244 3.72 17.64 -14.77
C LEU A 244 4.91 17.56 -13.81
N THR A 245 5.08 18.60 -13.01
CA THR A 245 6.11 18.61 -11.97
C THR A 245 5.56 18.02 -10.67
N VAL A 246 6.45 17.53 -9.81
CA VAL A 246 6.09 17.04 -8.48
C VAL A 246 5.35 18.11 -7.68
N GLU A 247 5.77 19.36 -7.79
CA GLU A 247 5.13 20.49 -7.12
C GLU A 247 3.68 20.71 -7.59
N LYS A 248 3.44 20.68 -8.91
CA LYS A 248 2.08 20.75 -9.44
C LYS A 248 1.18 19.65 -8.91
N ILE A 249 1.68 18.40 -8.87
CA ILE A 249 0.93 17.25 -8.35
C ILE A 249 0.66 17.40 -6.84
N ARG A 250 1.63 17.89 -6.08
CA ARG A 250 1.48 18.12 -4.64
C ARG A 250 0.34 19.10 -4.35
N ASN A 251 0.24 20.17 -5.14
CA ASN A 251 -0.73 21.24 -4.95
C ASN A 251 -2.15 20.88 -5.41
N ILE A 252 -2.36 19.72 -6.06
CA ILE A 252 -3.69 19.23 -6.40
C ILE A 252 -4.43 18.88 -5.10
N GLN A 253 -5.46 19.62 -4.76
CA GLN A 253 -6.32 19.34 -3.60
C GLN A 253 -7.56 18.54 -4.02
N GLU A 254 -8.09 18.83 -5.20
CA GLU A 254 -9.21 18.10 -5.79
C GLU A 254 -8.92 17.92 -7.27
N PHE A 255 -9.23 16.73 -7.80
CA PHE A 255 -9.22 16.55 -9.24
C PHE A 255 -10.53 17.13 -9.79
N PRO A 256 -10.48 17.96 -10.82
CA PRO A 256 -11.69 18.52 -11.39
C PRO A 256 -12.64 17.39 -11.79
N GLN A 257 -13.81 17.37 -11.16
CA GLN A 257 -14.90 16.50 -11.59
C GLN A 257 -15.24 16.85 -13.02
N GLN A 258 -15.29 15.85 -13.86
CA GLN A 258 -15.41 16.03 -15.29
C GLN A 258 -16.81 16.44 -15.70
N SER A 259 -17.08 17.73 -15.76
CA SER A 259 -18.23 18.29 -16.47
C SER A 259 -17.85 18.92 -17.82
N ALA A 260 -16.58 18.94 -18.19
CA ALA A 260 -16.16 19.45 -19.50
C ALA A 260 -15.32 18.40 -20.21
N VAL A 261 -15.54 18.22 -21.49
CA VAL A 261 -14.62 17.58 -22.42
C VAL A 261 -13.31 18.36 -22.36
N ILE A 262 -12.49 17.94 -21.43
CA ILE A 262 -11.14 18.48 -21.33
C ILE A 262 -10.31 17.65 -22.31
N ASN A 263 -10.37 18.03 -23.56
CA ASN A 263 -9.22 17.87 -24.45
C ASN A 263 -8.00 18.21 -23.61
N CYS A 264 -6.85 17.65 -23.85
CA CYS A 264 -5.60 17.99 -23.14
C CYS A 264 -5.39 19.50 -22.84
N GLN A 265 -6.39 20.34 -22.87
CA GLN A 265 -6.42 21.80 -22.73
C GLN A 265 -6.65 22.30 -21.30
N ALA A 266 -6.92 21.47 -20.32
CA ALA A 266 -7.01 21.94 -18.94
C ALA A 266 -5.64 22.45 -18.48
N THR A 267 -5.52 23.73 -18.46
CA THR A 267 -4.49 24.50 -17.77
C THR A 267 -4.68 24.28 -16.26
N PHE A 268 -3.70 23.68 -15.60
CA PHE A 268 -3.53 23.80 -14.16
C PHE A 268 -2.67 25.01 -13.86
#